data_a25e1a2d8bc2882bcf84d23a2b73116b
#
_entry.id   a25e1a2d8bc2882bcf84d23a2b73116b
#
_cell.length_a   1.000
_cell.length_b   1.000
_cell.length_c   1.000
_cell.angle_alpha   90.00
_cell.angle_beta   90.00
_cell.angle_gamma   90.00
#
_symmetry.space_group_name_H-M   'P 1'
#
loop_
_entity.id
_entity.type
_entity.pdbx_description
1 polymer ?
#
loop_
_entity_poly.entity_id
_entity_poly.type
_entity_poly.pdbx_seq_one_letter_code
_entity_poly.pdbx_strand_id
1 'polypeptide(L)'
;MFGKLFKYDFKSNYKWYCITFAILLSLSILMGFITGSSLRPEVMERYSDYPMATSGVIFTLYLLFLLLFSASCAVFLSNTIIIIRRFYKNVFGREGYLTWTLPVTPHQILLSKLLSAFVWTLLCMLTMFISGLVIFGIALPITGYSFNEIFKFIDGIQNFWLWILKYGFLNLLQILSGILFFYLAISVGQLFKKNRIMMAVLFGFLIWIVLAVLSIFLPSFLNPYGLFSPYDYSHSDTDFEMMLDAFLIIRIVFELVKIFGFYFTIHTIVKNKLNLQ
;
A
#
# COMPACT_ATOMS: atom_id res chain seq x y z
N MET A 1 15.38 -23.67 10.47
CA MET A 1 13.93 -23.84 10.62
C MET A 1 13.11 -22.66 10.09
N PHE A 2 13.52 -21.42 10.30
CA PHE A 2 12.87 -20.20 9.79
C PHE A 2 12.50 -20.24 8.29
N GLY A 3 13.44 -20.61 7.41
CA GLY A 3 13.18 -20.67 5.95
C GLY A 3 12.12 -21.68 5.52
N LYS A 4 11.97 -22.80 6.25
CA LYS A 4 10.90 -23.75 5.99
C LYS A 4 9.55 -23.16 6.37
N LEU A 5 9.43 -22.48 7.51
CA LEU A 5 8.23 -21.79 7.97
C LEU A 5 7.79 -20.71 6.95
N PHE A 6 8.71 -19.86 6.53
CA PHE A 6 8.47 -18.84 5.50
C PHE A 6 7.97 -19.47 4.19
N LYS A 7 8.65 -20.53 3.69
CA LYS A 7 8.27 -21.21 2.45
C LYS A 7 6.84 -21.76 2.49
N TYR A 8 6.45 -22.39 3.60
CA TYR A 8 5.09 -22.91 3.77
C TYR A 8 4.06 -21.78 3.84
N ASP A 9 4.39 -20.72 4.56
CA ASP A 9 3.55 -19.52 4.66
C ASP A 9 3.35 -18.86 3.30
N PHE A 10 4.39 -18.74 2.52
CA PHE A 10 4.33 -18.15 1.19
C PHE A 10 3.50 -19.02 0.23
N LYS A 11 3.77 -20.34 0.19
CA LYS A 11 3.10 -21.28 -0.72
C LYS A 11 1.60 -21.44 -0.45
N SER A 12 1.15 -21.25 0.78
CA SER A 12 -0.25 -21.51 1.18
C SER A 12 -1.26 -20.59 0.46
N ASN A 13 -0.89 -19.38 0.07
CA ASN A 13 -1.82 -18.39 -0.49
C ASN A 13 -1.60 -18.09 -1.98
N TYR A 14 -0.57 -18.67 -2.62
CA TYR A 14 -0.19 -18.29 -3.98
C TYR A 14 -1.32 -18.37 -4.99
N LYS A 15 -2.22 -19.36 -4.88
CA LYS A 15 -3.34 -19.54 -5.80
C LYS A 15 -4.29 -18.35 -5.81
N TRP A 16 -4.64 -17.82 -4.64
CA TRP A 16 -5.51 -16.66 -4.50
C TRP A 16 -4.89 -15.41 -5.10
N TYR A 17 -3.61 -15.17 -4.80
CA TYR A 17 -2.89 -14.03 -5.35
C TYR A 17 -2.72 -14.14 -6.87
N CYS A 18 -2.40 -15.32 -7.42
CA CYS A 18 -2.29 -15.51 -8.86
C CYS A 18 -3.62 -15.21 -9.58
N ILE A 19 -4.76 -15.62 -9.01
CA ILE A 19 -6.08 -15.34 -9.58
C ILE A 19 -6.37 -13.82 -9.56
N THR A 20 -6.15 -13.16 -8.44
CA THR A 20 -6.39 -11.71 -8.32
C THR A 20 -5.49 -10.90 -9.23
N PHE A 21 -4.23 -11.29 -9.38
CA PHE A 21 -3.28 -10.65 -10.30
C PHE A 21 -3.67 -10.86 -11.77
N ALA A 22 -4.07 -12.08 -12.15
CA ALA A 22 -4.53 -12.36 -13.50
C ALA A 22 -5.78 -11.53 -13.87
N ILE A 23 -6.73 -11.40 -12.96
CA ILE A 23 -7.92 -10.56 -13.15
C ILE A 23 -7.52 -9.09 -13.36
N LEU A 24 -6.64 -8.54 -12.50
CA LEU A 24 -6.22 -7.15 -12.62
C LEU A 24 -5.49 -6.89 -13.95
N LEU A 25 -4.58 -7.78 -14.35
CA LEU A 25 -3.83 -7.64 -15.59
C LEU A 25 -4.73 -7.80 -16.82
N SER A 26 -5.70 -8.71 -16.82
CA SER A 26 -6.65 -8.84 -17.92
C SER A 26 -7.52 -7.59 -18.07
N LEU A 27 -7.98 -7.01 -16.96
CA LEU A 27 -8.70 -5.72 -16.98
C LEU A 27 -7.82 -4.59 -17.51
N SER A 28 -6.53 -4.53 -17.13
CA SER A 28 -5.64 -3.47 -17.62
C SER A 28 -5.37 -3.57 -19.13
N ILE A 29 -5.31 -4.77 -19.71
CA ILE A 29 -5.19 -4.96 -21.15
C ILE A 29 -6.44 -4.42 -21.87
N LEU A 30 -7.63 -4.79 -21.40
CA LEU A 30 -8.88 -4.29 -21.98
C LEU A 30 -8.97 -2.76 -21.88
N MET A 31 -8.61 -2.20 -20.74
CA MET A 31 -8.55 -0.76 -20.50
C MET A 31 -7.59 -0.06 -21.46
N GLY A 32 -6.38 -0.61 -21.66
CA GLY A 32 -5.40 -0.05 -22.58
C GLY A 32 -5.93 0.05 -24.02
N PHE A 33 -6.62 -0.97 -24.51
CA PHE A 33 -7.24 -0.94 -25.85
C PHE A 33 -8.37 0.09 -25.94
N ILE A 34 -9.27 0.13 -24.95
CA ILE A 34 -10.40 1.06 -24.99
C ILE A 34 -9.92 2.52 -24.85
N THR A 35 -9.01 2.80 -23.93
CA THR A 35 -8.45 4.16 -23.77
C THR A 35 -7.69 4.59 -25.03
N GLY A 36 -6.84 3.72 -25.58
CA GLY A 36 -6.10 4.00 -26.80
C GLY A 36 -7.01 4.28 -27.98
N SER A 37 -8.05 3.47 -28.18
CA SER A 37 -9.00 3.67 -29.29
C SER A 37 -9.86 4.93 -29.13
N SER A 38 -10.25 5.28 -27.90
CA SER A 38 -11.06 6.47 -27.59
C SER A 38 -10.28 7.78 -27.72
N LEU A 39 -8.97 7.76 -27.47
CA LEU A 39 -8.09 8.94 -27.49
C LEU A 39 -7.36 9.12 -28.84
N ARG A 40 -7.71 8.36 -29.89
CA ARG A 40 -7.13 8.60 -31.21
C ARG A 40 -7.43 10.01 -31.70
N PRO A 41 -6.45 10.74 -32.28
CA PRO A 41 -6.66 12.08 -32.81
C PRO A 41 -7.84 12.16 -33.79
N GLU A 42 -7.93 11.17 -34.71
CA GLU A 42 -9.02 11.07 -35.71
C GLU A 42 -10.41 10.98 -35.06
N VAL A 43 -10.50 10.30 -33.90
CA VAL A 43 -11.75 10.14 -33.16
C VAL A 43 -12.07 11.45 -32.45
N MET A 44 -11.06 12.06 -31.82
CA MET A 44 -11.23 13.34 -31.10
C MET A 44 -11.61 14.48 -32.09
N GLU A 45 -10.98 14.59 -33.27
CA GLU A 45 -11.34 15.57 -34.30
C GLU A 45 -12.77 15.37 -34.79
N ARG A 46 -13.15 14.11 -35.07
CA ARG A 46 -14.53 13.80 -35.56
C ARG A 46 -15.61 14.22 -34.55
N TYR A 47 -15.31 14.14 -33.28
CA TYR A 47 -16.26 14.46 -32.20
C TYR A 47 -16.14 15.91 -31.69
N SER A 48 -15.12 16.67 -32.13
CA SER A 48 -14.91 18.06 -31.67
C SER A 48 -16.12 18.95 -32.02
N ASP A 49 -16.76 18.69 -33.16
CA ASP A 49 -17.94 19.44 -33.63
C ASP A 49 -19.25 18.99 -32.96
N TYR A 50 -19.20 17.90 -32.17
CA TYR A 50 -20.37 17.34 -31.50
C TYR A 50 -20.16 17.28 -29.96
N PRO A 51 -20.58 18.30 -29.21
CA PRO A 51 -20.35 18.37 -27.76
C PRO A 51 -20.92 17.17 -26.99
N MET A 52 -22.03 16.61 -27.43
CA MET A 52 -22.64 15.40 -26.86
C MET A 52 -21.77 14.15 -27.05
N ALA A 53 -21.11 14.02 -28.18
CA ALA A 53 -20.27 12.85 -28.47
C ALA A 53 -18.94 12.92 -27.68
N THR A 54 -18.33 14.10 -27.57
CA THR A 54 -17.13 14.32 -26.73
C THR A 54 -17.44 14.06 -25.26
N SER A 55 -18.60 14.50 -24.75
CA SER A 55 -19.01 14.18 -23.37
C SER A 55 -19.22 12.68 -23.15
N GLY A 56 -19.72 11.96 -24.15
CA GLY A 56 -19.86 10.50 -24.12
C GLY A 56 -18.50 9.77 -24.00
N VAL A 57 -17.51 10.21 -24.79
CA VAL A 57 -16.14 9.65 -24.69
C VAL A 57 -15.53 9.91 -23.32
N ILE A 58 -15.60 11.15 -22.80
CA ILE A 58 -15.10 11.50 -21.48
C ILE A 58 -15.79 10.68 -20.39
N PHE A 59 -17.11 10.51 -20.48
CA PHE A 59 -17.87 9.71 -19.53
C PHE A 59 -17.46 8.24 -19.56
N THR A 60 -17.22 7.67 -20.73
CA THR A 60 -16.73 6.30 -20.89
C THR A 60 -15.36 6.12 -20.24
N LEU A 61 -14.42 7.05 -20.50
CA LEU A 61 -13.09 7.04 -19.89
C LEU A 61 -13.16 7.15 -18.36
N TYR A 62 -14.06 7.98 -17.85
CA TYR A 62 -14.30 8.10 -16.40
C TYR A 62 -14.82 6.82 -15.79
N LEU A 63 -15.81 6.14 -16.41
CA LEU A 63 -16.32 4.86 -15.95
C LEU A 63 -15.23 3.78 -15.94
N LEU A 64 -14.40 3.74 -16.97
CA LEU A 64 -13.27 2.82 -17.06
C LEU A 64 -12.25 3.08 -15.95
N PHE A 65 -11.92 4.34 -15.69
CA PHE A 65 -11.06 4.71 -14.58
C PHE A 65 -11.63 4.26 -13.23
N LEU A 66 -12.93 4.47 -12.98
CA LEU A 66 -13.61 3.99 -11.77
C LEU A 66 -13.54 2.47 -11.65
N LEU A 67 -13.70 1.75 -12.74
CA LEU A 67 -13.63 0.30 -12.75
C LEU A 67 -12.23 -0.20 -12.39
N LEU A 68 -11.19 0.39 -12.98
CA LEU A 68 -9.81 0.05 -12.64
C LEU A 68 -9.48 0.41 -11.17
N PHE A 69 -9.91 1.58 -10.74
CA PHE A 69 -9.72 2.02 -9.36
C PHE A 69 -10.41 1.07 -8.37
N SER A 70 -11.66 0.67 -8.64
CA SER A 70 -12.38 -0.30 -7.80
C SER A 70 -11.72 -1.67 -7.78
N ALA A 71 -11.21 -2.15 -8.92
CA ALA A 71 -10.47 -3.41 -9.01
C ALA A 71 -9.17 -3.33 -8.20
N SER A 72 -8.45 -2.22 -8.27
CA SER A 72 -7.24 -1.98 -7.47
C SER A 72 -7.55 -1.98 -5.98
N CYS A 73 -8.60 -1.30 -5.55
CA CYS A 73 -9.08 -1.32 -4.17
C CYS A 73 -9.46 -2.74 -3.72
N ALA A 74 -10.12 -3.53 -4.58
CA ALA A 74 -10.48 -4.91 -4.28
C ALA A 74 -9.24 -5.80 -4.06
N VAL A 75 -8.17 -5.62 -4.83
CA VAL A 75 -6.89 -6.33 -4.64
C VAL A 75 -6.26 -5.96 -3.29
N PHE A 76 -6.23 -4.68 -2.91
CA PHE A 76 -5.72 -4.24 -1.60
C PHE A 76 -6.54 -4.76 -0.43
N LEU A 77 -7.88 -4.69 -0.53
CA LEU A 77 -8.77 -5.22 0.50
C LEU A 77 -8.61 -6.73 0.65
N SER A 78 -8.53 -7.46 -0.47
CA SER A 78 -8.29 -8.90 -0.48
C SER A 78 -6.96 -9.25 0.21
N ASN A 79 -5.87 -8.55 -0.13
CA ASN A 79 -4.57 -8.72 0.51
C ASN A 79 -4.66 -8.49 2.03
N THR A 80 -5.28 -7.39 2.46
CA THR A 80 -5.44 -7.05 3.88
C THR A 80 -6.24 -8.12 4.63
N ILE A 81 -7.36 -8.59 4.05
CA ILE A 81 -8.18 -9.65 4.64
C ILE A 81 -7.40 -10.96 4.78
N ILE A 82 -6.60 -11.33 3.76
CA ILE A 82 -5.77 -12.54 3.80
C ILE A 82 -4.72 -12.43 4.91
N ILE A 83 -4.05 -11.29 5.05
CA ILE A 83 -3.04 -11.04 6.09
C ILE A 83 -3.65 -11.15 7.48
N ILE A 84 -4.78 -10.49 7.73
CA ILE A 84 -5.51 -10.50 9.01
C ILE A 84 -5.96 -11.92 9.36
N ARG A 85 -6.68 -12.57 8.42
CA ARG A 85 -7.23 -13.92 8.63
C ARG A 85 -6.14 -14.94 8.92
N ARG A 86 -5.03 -14.84 8.22
CA ARG A 86 -3.91 -15.76 8.36
C ARG A 86 -3.18 -15.56 9.68
N PHE A 87 -2.89 -14.33 10.07
CA PHE A 87 -2.28 -14.04 11.36
C PHE A 87 -3.16 -14.54 12.51
N TYR A 88 -4.45 -14.21 12.46
CA TYR A 88 -5.41 -14.67 13.47
C TYR A 88 -5.46 -16.20 13.57
N LYS A 89 -5.64 -16.90 12.43
CA LYS A 89 -5.81 -18.35 12.40
C LYS A 89 -4.56 -19.12 12.84
N ASN A 90 -3.39 -18.63 12.44
CA ASN A 90 -2.12 -19.32 12.67
C ASN A 90 -1.47 -18.99 14.01
N VAL A 91 -1.81 -17.85 14.64
CA VAL A 91 -1.20 -17.46 15.93
C VAL A 91 -2.16 -17.72 17.09
N PHE A 92 -3.44 -17.39 16.93
CA PHE A 92 -4.44 -17.43 18.01
C PHE A 92 -5.55 -18.48 17.80
N GLY A 93 -5.75 -18.97 16.57
CA GLY A 93 -6.76 -19.96 16.24
C GLY A 93 -6.28 -21.40 16.45
N ARG A 94 -7.07 -22.39 15.99
CA ARG A 94 -6.78 -23.81 16.13
C ARG A 94 -5.41 -24.24 15.55
N GLU A 95 -4.96 -23.61 14.48
CA GLU A 95 -3.63 -23.86 13.90
C GLU A 95 -2.49 -23.28 14.76
N GLY A 96 -2.80 -22.31 15.62
CA GLY A 96 -1.85 -21.72 16.57
C GLY A 96 -1.30 -22.77 17.52
N TYR A 97 -2.12 -23.72 18.00
CA TYR A 97 -1.65 -24.81 18.86
C TYR A 97 -0.49 -25.58 18.21
N LEU A 98 -0.63 -25.95 16.94
CA LEU A 98 0.43 -26.65 16.20
C LEU A 98 1.65 -25.74 15.97
N THR A 99 1.44 -24.45 15.75
CA THR A 99 2.53 -23.49 15.53
C THR A 99 3.39 -23.33 16.81
N TRP A 100 2.77 -23.36 17.98
CA TRP A 100 3.47 -23.20 19.26
C TRP A 100 4.12 -24.50 19.79
N THR A 101 3.78 -25.66 19.25
CA THR A 101 4.48 -26.92 19.54
C THR A 101 5.77 -27.10 18.74
N LEU A 102 6.00 -26.26 17.72
CA LEU A 102 7.25 -26.29 16.97
C LEU A 102 8.43 -25.80 17.82
N PRO A 103 9.63 -26.38 17.68
CA PRO A 103 10.83 -25.97 18.39
C PRO A 103 11.43 -24.67 17.76
N VAL A 104 10.66 -23.59 17.80
CA VAL A 104 11.02 -22.27 17.26
C VAL A 104 10.69 -21.16 18.25
N THR A 105 11.45 -20.08 18.23
CA THR A 105 11.20 -18.95 19.13
C THR A 105 10.01 -18.12 18.67
N PRO A 106 9.29 -17.44 19.60
CA PRO A 106 8.18 -16.54 19.26
C PRO A 106 8.57 -15.45 18.24
N HIS A 107 9.81 -14.95 18.31
CA HIS A 107 10.37 -14.01 17.34
C HIS A 107 10.41 -14.59 15.91
N GLN A 108 10.83 -15.84 15.76
CA GLN A 108 10.92 -16.49 14.44
C GLN A 108 9.53 -16.70 13.84
N ILE A 109 8.53 -17.02 14.66
CA ILE A 109 7.14 -17.15 14.21
C ILE A 109 6.62 -15.80 13.73
N LEU A 110 6.74 -14.76 14.55
CA LEU A 110 6.25 -13.42 14.22
C LEU A 110 6.95 -12.86 12.97
N LEU A 111 8.27 -13.02 12.89
CA LEU A 111 9.08 -12.53 11.77
C LEU A 111 8.73 -13.25 10.46
N SER A 112 8.49 -14.57 10.48
CA SER A 112 8.11 -15.33 9.29
C SER A 112 6.75 -14.87 8.72
N LYS A 113 5.79 -14.59 9.61
CA LYS A 113 4.47 -14.07 9.22
C LYS A 113 4.56 -12.65 8.65
N LEU A 114 5.33 -11.78 9.31
CA LEU A 114 5.57 -10.41 8.86
C LEU A 114 6.23 -10.39 7.48
N LEU A 115 7.29 -11.18 7.29
CA LEU A 115 8.03 -11.25 6.02
C LEU A 115 7.15 -11.81 4.89
N SER A 116 6.36 -12.85 5.16
CA SER A 116 5.43 -13.40 4.17
C SER A 116 4.36 -12.37 3.77
N ALA A 117 3.78 -11.65 4.72
CA ALA A 117 2.81 -10.59 4.46
C ALA A 117 3.43 -9.42 3.68
N PHE A 118 4.65 -9.02 4.04
CA PHE A 118 5.41 -7.97 3.38
C PHE A 118 5.68 -8.29 1.91
N VAL A 119 6.19 -9.49 1.61
CA VAL A 119 6.46 -9.91 0.23
C VAL A 119 5.18 -9.96 -0.61
N TRP A 120 4.07 -10.49 -0.07
CA TRP A 120 2.80 -10.49 -0.81
C TRP A 120 2.26 -9.08 -1.06
N THR A 121 2.40 -8.16 -0.10
CA THR A 121 2.00 -6.76 -0.29
C THR A 121 2.86 -6.06 -1.35
N LEU A 122 4.18 -6.32 -1.37
CA LEU A 122 5.05 -5.83 -2.42
C LEU A 122 4.67 -6.36 -3.80
N LEU A 123 4.33 -7.65 -3.90
CA LEU A 123 3.86 -8.25 -5.15
C LEU A 123 2.53 -7.63 -5.61
N CYS A 124 1.61 -7.30 -4.69
CA CYS A 124 0.39 -6.56 -5.04
C CYS A 124 0.71 -5.18 -5.61
N MET A 125 1.61 -4.42 -4.98
CA MET A 125 2.03 -3.11 -5.49
C MET A 125 2.72 -3.21 -6.85
N LEU A 126 3.62 -4.19 -7.00
CA LEU A 126 4.29 -4.45 -8.28
C LEU A 126 3.27 -4.78 -9.38
N THR A 127 2.27 -5.59 -9.09
CA THR A 127 1.21 -5.93 -10.05
C THR A 127 0.40 -4.70 -10.46
N MET A 128 0.10 -3.80 -9.53
CA MET A 128 -0.56 -2.53 -9.83
C MET A 128 0.31 -1.63 -10.71
N PHE A 129 1.59 -1.54 -10.42
CA PHE A 129 2.54 -0.80 -11.24
C PHE A 129 2.62 -1.37 -12.66
N ILE A 130 2.73 -2.69 -12.81
CA ILE A 130 2.73 -3.38 -14.11
C ILE A 130 1.40 -3.14 -14.83
N SER A 131 0.26 -3.15 -14.12
CA SER A 131 -1.05 -2.88 -14.73
C SER A 131 -1.12 -1.47 -15.33
N GLY A 132 -0.56 -0.48 -14.66
CA GLY A 132 -0.39 0.88 -15.20
C GLY A 132 0.49 0.91 -16.45
N LEU A 133 1.64 0.25 -16.41
CA LEU A 133 2.55 0.15 -17.58
C LEU A 133 1.89 -0.55 -18.77
N VAL A 134 1.08 -1.57 -18.53
CA VAL A 134 0.32 -2.27 -19.59
C VAL A 134 -0.69 -1.33 -20.24
N ILE A 135 -1.45 -0.56 -19.47
CA ILE A 135 -2.41 0.41 -20.01
C ILE A 135 -1.68 1.44 -20.86
N PHE A 136 -0.63 2.07 -20.36
CA PHE A 136 0.15 3.04 -21.12
C PHE A 136 0.82 2.42 -22.36
N GLY A 137 1.41 1.23 -22.20
CA GLY A 137 2.08 0.51 -23.27
C GLY A 137 1.18 0.15 -24.46
N ILE A 138 -0.12 -0.08 -24.21
CA ILE A 138 -1.10 -0.36 -25.25
C ILE A 138 -1.73 0.96 -25.78
N ALA A 139 -2.06 1.89 -24.91
CA ALA A 139 -2.75 3.12 -25.29
C ALA A 139 -1.86 4.06 -26.12
N LEU A 140 -0.59 4.25 -25.75
CA LEU A 140 0.31 5.20 -26.44
C LEU A 140 0.51 4.92 -27.93
N PRO A 141 0.87 3.68 -28.36
CA PRO A 141 1.01 3.40 -29.79
C PRO A 141 -0.28 3.61 -30.57
N ILE A 142 -1.42 3.34 -29.94
CA ILE A 142 -2.74 3.50 -30.59
C ILE A 142 -3.09 4.99 -30.79
N THR A 143 -2.70 5.83 -29.82
CA THR A 143 -2.92 7.29 -29.92
C THR A 143 -1.91 8.01 -30.80
N GLY A 144 -0.82 7.34 -31.20
CA GLY A 144 0.25 7.93 -32.02
C GLY A 144 1.30 8.71 -31.21
N TYR A 145 1.18 8.75 -29.88
CA TYR A 145 2.21 9.36 -29.04
C TYR A 145 3.43 8.44 -28.87
N SER A 146 4.60 9.05 -28.78
CA SER A 146 5.88 8.34 -28.64
C SER A 146 6.27 8.21 -27.17
N PHE A 147 6.82 7.05 -26.77
CA PHE A 147 7.44 6.87 -25.45
C PHE A 147 8.55 7.88 -25.17
N ASN A 148 9.23 8.38 -26.20
CA ASN A 148 10.30 9.36 -26.06
C ASN A 148 9.81 10.69 -25.45
N GLU A 149 8.56 11.06 -25.67
CA GLU A 149 7.98 12.28 -25.08
C GLU A 149 7.83 12.14 -23.57
N ILE A 150 7.44 10.96 -23.11
CA ILE A 150 7.34 10.65 -21.66
C ILE A 150 8.72 10.68 -21.01
N PHE A 151 9.72 10.06 -21.65
CA PHE A 151 11.10 10.09 -21.11
C PHE A 151 11.67 11.50 -21.06
N LYS A 152 11.43 12.33 -22.06
CA LYS A 152 11.82 13.75 -22.02
C LYS A 152 11.14 14.53 -20.90
N PHE A 153 9.88 14.23 -20.63
CA PHE A 153 9.16 14.83 -19.50
C PHE A 153 9.76 14.40 -18.16
N ILE A 154 10.08 13.13 -18.00
CA ILE A 154 10.72 12.59 -16.79
C ILE A 154 12.11 13.18 -16.58
N ASP A 155 12.92 13.27 -17.65
CA ASP A 155 14.27 13.89 -17.59
C ASP A 155 14.21 15.38 -17.27
N GLY A 156 13.10 16.06 -17.58
CA GLY A 156 12.87 17.47 -17.21
C GLY A 156 12.61 17.69 -15.72
N ILE A 157 12.29 16.63 -14.97
CA ILE A 157 12.06 16.72 -13.52
C ILE A 157 13.40 16.58 -12.80
N GLN A 158 13.88 17.67 -12.19
CA GLN A 158 15.12 17.66 -11.40
C GLN A 158 15.05 16.59 -10.30
N ASN A 159 16.12 15.82 -10.15
CA ASN A 159 16.26 14.81 -9.10
C ASN A 159 15.17 13.71 -9.06
N PHE A 160 14.46 13.45 -10.17
CA PHE A 160 13.36 12.47 -10.25
C PHE A 160 13.72 11.11 -9.64
N TRP A 161 14.86 10.54 -9.98
CA TRP A 161 15.32 9.25 -9.48
C TRP A 161 15.58 9.24 -7.98
N LEU A 162 16.09 10.36 -7.47
CA LEU A 162 16.36 10.53 -6.04
C LEU A 162 15.05 10.63 -5.25
N TRP A 163 14.03 11.30 -5.81
CA TRP A 163 12.68 11.34 -5.25
C TRP A 163 12.04 9.95 -5.20
N ILE A 164 12.12 9.18 -6.29
CA ILE A 164 11.61 7.79 -6.31
C ILE A 164 12.26 6.96 -5.22
N LEU A 165 13.56 7.08 -5.02
CA LEU A 165 14.30 6.31 -4.03
C LEU A 165 13.89 6.71 -2.60
N LYS A 166 13.80 8.01 -2.30
CA LYS A 166 13.39 8.54 -1.00
C LYS A 166 11.95 8.11 -0.64
N TYR A 167 11.01 8.34 -1.53
CA TYR A 167 9.59 7.97 -1.30
C TYR A 167 9.37 6.47 -1.38
N GLY A 168 10.11 5.76 -2.21
CA GLY A 168 10.09 4.30 -2.26
C GLY A 168 10.50 3.68 -0.93
N PHE A 169 11.58 4.19 -0.33
CA PHE A 169 12.02 3.74 1.00
C PHE A 169 10.97 4.03 2.09
N LEU A 170 10.40 5.24 2.10
CA LEU A 170 9.33 5.58 3.03
C LEU A 170 8.12 4.64 2.86
N ASN A 171 7.75 4.32 1.61
CA ASN A 171 6.64 3.41 1.31
C ASN A 171 6.89 1.99 1.85
N LEU A 172 8.13 1.47 1.75
CA LEU A 172 8.49 0.18 2.35
C LEU A 172 8.29 0.17 3.87
N LEU A 173 8.67 1.26 4.56
CA LEU A 173 8.44 1.39 6.00
C LEU A 173 6.94 1.48 6.34
N GLN A 174 6.16 2.19 5.54
CA GLN A 174 4.70 2.29 5.71
C GLN A 174 4.00 0.95 5.53
N ILE A 175 4.44 0.12 4.58
CA ILE A 175 3.92 -1.24 4.42
C ILE A 175 4.19 -2.08 5.67
N LEU A 176 5.43 -2.05 6.19
CA LEU A 176 5.79 -2.78 7.39
C LEU A 176 4.99 -2.32 8.61
N SER A 177 4.88 -1.03 8.83
CA SER A 177 4.12 -0.47 9.95
C SER A 177 2.62 -0.78 9.81
N GLY A 178 2.07 -0.75 8.60
CA GLY A 178 0.67 -1.10 8.32
C GLY A 178 0.35 -2.56 8.62
N ILE A 179 1.22 -3.51 8.26
CA ILE A 179 1.04 -4.92 8.60
C ILE A 179 1.11 -5.11 10.12
N LEU A 180 2.10 -4.51 10.77
CA LEU A 180 2.24 -4.58 12.22
C LEU A 180 1.06 -3.94 12.96
N PHE A 181 0.47 -2.88 12.43
CA PHE A 181 -0.75 -2.28 12.96
C PHE A 181 -1.90 -3.29 13.03
N PHE A 182 -2.16 -4.04 11.95
CA PHE A 182 -3.19 -5.07 11.95
C PHE A 182 -2.86 -6.20 12.94
N TYR A 183 -1.60 -6.61 13.01
CA TYR A 183 -1.17 -7.61 13.98
C TYR A 183 -1.36 -7.15 15.42
N LEU A 184 -1.05 -5.87 15.69
CA LEU A 184 -1.26 -5.26 17.00
C LEU A 184 -2.75 -5.23 17.36
N ALA A 185 -3.61 -4.76 16.47
CA ALA A 185 -5.06 -4.69 16.70
C ALA A 185 -5.64 -6.08 17.05
N ILE A 186 -5.23 -7.12 16.31
CA ILE A 186 -5.65 -8.50 16.58
C ILE A 186 -5.12 -8.95 17.95
N SER A 187 -3.84 -8.72 18.24
CA SER A 187 -3.20 -9.16 19.49
C SER A 187 -3.84 -8.51 20.72
N VAL A 188 -4.15 -7.21 20.65
CA VAL A 188 -4.86 -6.49 21.72
C VAL A 188 -6.27 -7.03 21.89
N GLY A 189 -7.00 -7.30 20.80
CA GLY A 189 -8.33 -7.91 20.86
C GLY A 189 -8.36 -9.26 21.59
N GLN A 190 -7.27 -10.04 21.53
CA GLN A 190 -7.18 -11.33 22.21
C GLN A 190 -7.00 -11.24 23.73
N LEU A 191 -6.68 -10.06 24.26
CA LEU A 191 -6.61 -9.86 25.73
C LEU A 191 -7.98 -9.92 26.40
N PHE A 192 -9.06 -9.77 25.62
CA PHE A 192 -10.43 -9.78 26.12
C PHE A 192 -11.06 -11.17 26.04
N LYS A 193 -11.84 -11.57 27.07
CA LYS A 193 -12.50 -12.88 27.11
C LYS A 193 -13.76 -12.95 26.24
N LYS A 194 -14.52 -11.84 26.15
CA LYS A 194 -15.75 -11.72 25.35
C LYS A 194 -15.51 -10.84 24.12
N ASN A 195 -16.17 -11.18 23.01
CA ASN A 195 -16.20 -10.35 21.79
C ASN A 195 -14.82 -9.95 21.24
N ARG A 196 -13.87 -10.89 21.21
CA ARG A 196 -12.47 -10.68 20.82
C ARG A 196 -12.32 -9.93 19.49
N ILE A 197 -13.13 -10.30 18.48
CA ILE A 197 -13.07 -9.66 17.16
C ILE A 197 -13.56 -8.22 17.24
N MET A 198 -14.67 -7.97 17.95
CA MET A 198 -15.21 -6.62 18.11
C MET A 198 -14.23 -5.70 18.85
N MET A 199 -13.56 -6.24 19.90
CA MET A 199 -12.54 -5.50 20.62
C MET A 199 -11.29 -5.24 19.77
N ALA A 200 -10.87 -6.17 18.91
CA ALA A 200 -9.78 -5.94 17.97
C ALA A 200 -10.09 -4.79 17.00
N VAL A 201 -11.32 -4.74 16.48
CA VAL A 201 -11.76 -3.65 15.59
C VAL A 201 -11.82 -2.31 16.35
N LEU A 202 -12.41 -2.30 17.56
CA LEU A 202 -12.54 -1.09 18.37
C LEU A 202 -11.18 -0.50 18.74
N PHE A 203 -10.28 -1.32 19.29
CA PHE A 203 -8.93 -0.87 19.64
C PHE A 203 -8.10 -0.52 18.41
N GLY A 204 -8.25 -1.27 17.30
CA GLY A 204 -7.63 -0.91 16.03
C GLY A 204 -8.05 0.48 15.57
N PHE A 205 -9.36 0.78 15.64
CA PHE A 205 -9.89 2.10 15.28
C PHE A 205 -9.38 3.21 16.22
N LEU A 206 -9.33 2.97 17.54
CA LEU A 206 -8.77 3.94 18.49
C LEU A 206 -7.30 4.22 18.24
N ILE A 207 -6.49 3.18 18.02
CA ILE A 207 -5.06 3.33 17.70
C ILE A 207 -4.91 4.11 16.40
N TRP A 208 -5.72 3.82 15.38
CA TRP A 208 -5.70 4.52 14.11
C TRP A 208 -6.00 6.02 14.27
N ILE A 209 -7.02 6.40 15.08
CA ILE A 209 -7.33 7.80 15.36
C ILE A 209 -6.14 8.49 16.02
N VAL A 210 -5.54 7.87 17.05
CA VAL A 210 -4.39 8.44 17.76
C VAL A 210 -3.22 8.66 16.79
N LEU A 211 -2.93 7.69 15.95
CA LEU A 211 -1.86 7.79 14.94
C LEU A 211 -2.17 8.85 13.87
N ALA A 212 -3.44 8.96 13.44
CA ALA A 212 -3.87 9.99 12.49
C ALA A 212 -3.68 11.39 13.08
N VAL A 213 -4.13 11.60 14.32
CA VAL A 213 -3.91 12.87 15.04
C VAL A 213 -2.42 13.18 15.16
N LEU A 214 -1.62 12.22 15.63
CA LEU A 214 -0.18 12.41 15.74
C LEU A 214 0.48 12.71 14.39
N SER A 215 0.06 12.08 13.31
CA SER A 215 0.62 12.31 11.97
C SER A 215 0.33 13.71 11.43
N ILE A 216 -0.76 14.35 11.87
CA ILE A 216 -1.12 15.73 11.50
C ILE A 216 -0.35 16.74 12.35
N PHE A 217 -0.33 16.52 13.67
CA PHE A 217 0.25 17.49 14.60
C PHE A 217 1.78 17.42 14.70
N LEU A 218 2.38 16.24 14.46
CA LEU A 218 3.82 16.05 14.59
C LEU A 218 4.64 16.98 13.67
N PRO A 219 4.33 17.13 12.38
CA PRO A 219 5.03 18.07 11.51
C PRO A 219 4.86 19.51 11.97
N SER A 220 3.66 19.90 12.40
CA SER A 220 3.37 21.26 12.88
C SER A 220 4.10 21.59 14.17
N PHE A 221 4.21 20.62 15.09
CA PHE A 221 4.91 20.80 16.36
C PHE A 221 6.44 20.86 16.20
N LEU A 222 6.99 20.08 15.25
CA LEU A 222 8.43 20.06 14.96
C LEU A 222 8.87 21.21 14.05
N ASN A 223 7.92 22.04 13.58
CA ASN A 223 8.17 23.26 12.80
C ASN A 223 7.80 24.54 13.58
N PRO A 224 8.46 24.83 14.73
CA PRO A 224 8.13 26.00 15.54
C PRO A 224 8.48 27.33 14.86
N TYR A 225 9.26 27.31 13.77
CA TYR A 225 9.74 28.51 13.08
C TYR A 225 8.99 28.84 11.78
N GLY A 226 7.85 28.19 11.54
CA GLY A 226 7.02 28.50 10.36
C GLY A 226 7.66 28.18 9.01
N LEU A 227 8.70 27.32 8.98
CA LEU A 227 9.33 26.86 7.73
C LEU A 227 8.33 26.19 6.76
N PHE A 228 7.14 25.84 7.26
CA PHE A 228 6.02 25.28 6.50
C PHE A 228 4.87 26.29 6.32
N SER A 229 5.13 27.59 6.46
CA SER A 229 4.11 28.58 6.20
C SER A 229 3.88 28.70 4.69
N PRO A 230 2.67 28.37 4.19
CA PRO A 230 2.37 28.49 2.76
C PRO A 230 2.27 29.95 2.28
N TYR A 231 2.52 30.92 3.14
CA TYR A 231 2.31 32.33 2.86
C TYR A 231 3.57 33.13 2.51
N ASP A 232 4.77 32.56 2.65
CA ASP A 232 6.00 33.24 2.24
C ASP A 232 6.43 32.80 0.83
N TYR A 233 5.89 33.45 -0.18
CA TYR A 233 6.21 33.24 -1.61
C TYR A 233 7.61 33.74 -2.02
N SER A 234 8.49 34.08 -1.09
CA SER A 234 9.83 34.60 -1.36
C SER A 234 10.95 33.55 -1.27
N HIS A 235 10.60 32.28 -1.03
CA HIS A 235 11.60 31.21 -0.91
C HIS A 235 12.10 30.75 -2.27
N SER A 236 13.42 30.58 -2.37
CA SER A 236 14.07 29.98 -3.54
C SER A 236 13.65 28.49 -3.68
N ASP A 237 13.77 27.92 -4.88
CA ASP A 237 13.49 26.49 -5.15
C ASP A 237 14.27 25.56 -4.20
N THR A 238 15.46 25.99 -3.75
CA THR A 238 16.30 25.29 -2.78
C THR A 238 15.69 25.21 -1.38
N ASP A 239 14.96 26.21 -0.94
CA ASP A 239 14.31 26.24 0.37
C ASP A 239 13.11 25.29 0.40
N PHE A 240 12.39 25.18 -0.71
CA PHE A 240 11.29 24.24 -0.88
C PHE A 240 11.78 22.78 -0.87
N GLU A 241 12.88 22.45 -1.55
CA GLU A 241 13.48 21.10 -1.51
C GLU A 241 13.95 20.73 -0.10
N MET A 242 14.60 21.67 0.62
CA MET A 242 15.04 21.43 2.00
C MET A 242 13.85 21.15 2.94
N MET A 243 12.76 21.86 2.75
CA MET A 243 11.52 21.66 3.50
C MET A 243 10.93 20.27 3.27
N LEU A 244 10.87 19.82 2.02
CA LEU A 244 10.37 18.48 1.66
C LEU A 244 11.26 17.38 2.25
N ASP A 245 12.56 17.56 2.23
CA ASP A 245 13.51 16.59 2.82
C ASP A 245 13.38 16.52 4.34
N ALA A 246 13.22 17.63 5.04
CA ALA A 246 12.95 17.65 6.47
C ALA A 246 11.64 16.92 6.83
N PHE A 247 10.58 17.17 6.06
CA PHE A 247 9.31 16.48 6.22
C PHE A 247 9.44 14.96 6.01
N LEU A 248 10.20 14.53 5.01
CA LEU A 248 10.49 13.12 4.76
C LEU A 248 11.23 12.47 5.92
N ILE A 249 12.25 13.12 6.48
CA ILE A 249 13.01 12.60 7.63
C ILE A 249 12.08 12.41 8.83
N ILE A 250 11.24 13.39 9.15
CA ILE A 250 10.27 13.30 10.23
C ILE A 250 9.33 12.10 10.02
N ARG A 251 8.84 11.91 8.80
CA ARG A 251 7.99 10.78 8.44
C ARG A 251 8.71 9.43 8.60
N ILE A 252 9.95 9.33 8.16
CA ILE A 252 10.76 8.12 8.31
C ILE A 252 10.95 7.77 9.79
N VAL A 253 11.35 8.75 10.61
CA VAL A 253 11.52 8.54 12.06
C VAL A 253 10.20 8.09 12.70
N PHE A 254 9.08 8.71 12.35
CA PHE A 254 7.77 8.34 12.86
C PHE A 254 7.38 6.90 12.49
N GLU A 255 7.64 6.47 11.23
CA GLU A 255 7.40 5.10 10.81
C GLU A 255 8.27 4.10 11.57
N LEU A 256 9.56 4.40 11.78
CA LEU A 256 10.46 3.55 12.57
C LEU A 256 9.96 3.40 14.01
N VAL A 257 9.57 4.49 14.67
CA VAL A 257 9.01 4.44 16.04
C VAL A 257 7.76 3.55 16.08
N LYS A 258 6.86 3.65 15.10
CA LYS A 258 5.68 2.77 14.99
C LYS A 258 6.08 1.30 14.84
N ILE A 259 7.02 1.00 13.94
CA ILE A 259 7.47 -0.37 13.69
C ILE A 259 8.02 -1.00 14.97
N PHE A 260 8.94 -0.32 15.65
CA PHE A 260 9.53 -0.82 16.90
C PHE A 260 8.48 -0.95 18.02
N GLY A 261 7.64 0.06 18.20
CA GLY A 261 6.60 0.06 19.23
C GLY A 261 5.58 -1.05 19.03
N PHE A 262 5.08 -1.22 17.81
CA PHE A 262 4.12 -2.28 17.48
C PHE A 262 4.75 -3.66 17.63
N TYR A 263 5.94 -3.86 17.10
CA TYR A 263 6.62 -5.15 17.16
C TYR A 263 6.88 -5.58 18.62
N PHE A 264 7.39 -4.68 19.45
CA PHE A 264 7.66 -4.95 20.85
C PHE A 264 6.37 -5.28 21.62
N THR A 265 5.30 -4.51 21.40
CA THR A 265 4.00 -4.74 22.05
C THR A 265 3.40 -6.08 21.64
N ILE A 266 3.40 -6.41 20.35
CA ILE A 266 2.90 -7.71 19.86
C ILE A 266 3.71 -8.85 20.48
N HIS A 267 5.05 -8.75 20.46
CA HIS A 267 5.92 -9.77 21.01
C HIS A 267 5.64 -10.01 22.51
N THR A 268 5.45 -8.93 23.28
CA THR A 268 5.14 -9.02 24.71
C THR A 268 3.78 -9.68 24.97
N ILE A 269 2.77 -9.35 24.19
CA ILE A 269 1.43 -9.96 24.28
C ILE A 269 1.52 -11.46 23.96
N VAL A 270 2.15 -11.79 22.85
CA VAL A 270 2.29 -13.17 22.38
C VAL A 270 3.08 -14.03 23.35
N LYS A 271 4.17 -13.48 23.96
CA LYS A 271 4.99 -14.22 24.92
C LYS A 271 4.29 -14.44 26.27
N ASN A 272 3.59 -13.43 26.81
CA ASN A 272 3.15 -13.42 28.20
C ASN A 272 1.65 -13.73 28.39
N LYS A 273 0.83 -13.56 27.36
CA LYS A 273 -0.64 -13.62 27.48
C LYS A 273 -1.32 -14.41 26.37
N LEU A 274 -0.67 -15.46 25.90
CA LEU A 274 -1.23 -16.29 24.83
C LEU A 274 -2.42 -17.10 25.36
N ASN A 275 -3.65 -16.66 25.07
CA ASN A 275 -4.88 -17.40 25.28
C ASN A 275 -5.24 -18.13 23.98
N LEU A 276 -4.78 -19.37 23.83
CA LEU A 276 -5.18 -20.27 22.75
C LEU A 276 -6.64 -20.67 22.93
N GLN A 277 -7.39 -20.75 21.84
CA GLN A 277 -8.76 -21.28 21.77
C GLN A 277 -8.77 -22.70 21.32
#